data_199520aac1e4802db9e097a6c11abedf
#
_entry.id   199520aac1e4802db9e097a6c11abedf
#
_cell.length_a   1.000
_cell.length_b   1.000
_cell.length_c   1.000
_cell.angle_alpha   90.00
_cell.angle_beta   90.00
_cell.angle_gamma   90.00
#
_symmetry.space_group_name_H-M   'P 1'
#
loop_
_entity.id
_entity.type
_entity.pdbx_description
1 polymer ?
#
loop_
_entity_poly.entity_id
_entity_poly.type
_entity_poly.pdbx_seq_one_letter_code
_entity_poly.pdbx_strand_id
1 'polypeptide(L)'
;WLSVMASELSKIDPANADLYFQNAAAGTLEISQAVARINELLVPVHGVKFVVFHDAYQYFEQRFGISASGSILASDALAPNPARLIEIRGQVAELGVGCVFSEPQFNPTLVASVFQDAEVSTAVIDSQGIELELGMTLYPQVLENIAQKIVACAGG
;
A
#
# COMPACT_ATOMS: atom_id res chain seq x y z
N TRP A 1 -0.90 -17.87 -7.64
CA TRP A 1 -1.62 -17.45 -8.84
C TRP A 1 -0.79 -17.69 -10.11
N LEU A 2 0.47 -17.27 -10.23
CA LEU A 2 1.27 -17.37 -11.45
C LEU A 2 1.34 -18.80 -12.00
N SER A 3 1.57 -19.80 -11.14
CA SER A 3 1.63 -21.21 -11.56
C SER A 3 0.27 -21.73 -12.05
N VAL A 4 -0.83 -21.28 -11.44
CA VAL A 4 -2.18 -21.64 -11.87
C VAL A 4 -2.47 -21.00 -13.23
N MET A 5 -2.13 -19.74 -13.42
CA MET A 5 -2.29 -19.06 -14.71
C MET A 5 -1.46 -19.74 -15.81
N ALA A 6 -0.20 -20.10 -15.55
CA ALA A 6 0.62 -20.84 -16.48
C ALA A 6 0.01 -22.19 -16.86
N SER A 7 -0.54 -22.92 -15.89
CA SER A 7 -1.22 -24.19 -16.12
C SER A 7 -2.46 -24.05 -17.00
N GLU A 8 -3.31 -23.05 -16.74
CA GLU A 8 -4.52 -22.83 -17.55
C GLU A 8 -4.17 -22.35 -18.98
N LEU A 9 -3.20 -21.44 -19.12
CA LEU A 9 -2.73 -21.00 -20.41
C LEU A 9 -2.15 -22.16 -21.24
N SER A 10 -1.40 -23.06 -20.60
CA SER A 10 -0.82 -24.24 -21.27
C SER A 10 -1.86 -25.23 -21.80
N LYS A 11 -3.06 -25.27 -21.23
CA LYS A 11 -4.16 -26.07 -21.75
C LYS A 11 -4.75 -25.48 -23.04
N ILE A 12 -4.77 -24.16 -23.14
CA ILE A 12 -5.36 -23.42 -24.26
C ILE A 12 -4.35 -23.32 -25.40
N ASP A 13 -3.07 -23.14 -25.07
CA ASP A 13 -1.96 -22.98 -26.01
C ASP A 13 -0.78 -23.88 -25.60
N PRO A 14 -0.86 -25.20 -25.89
CA PRO A 14 0.17 -26.16 -25.50
C PRO A 14 1.54 -25.91 -26.14
N ALA A 15 1.57 -25.28 -27.32
CA ALA A 15 2.81 -24.98 -28.02
C ALA A 15 3.73 -24.04 -27.26
N ASN A 16 3.17 -23.17 -26.40
CA ASN A 16 3.89 -22.20 -25.59
C ASN A 16 3.92 -22.58 -24.09
N ALA A 17 3.57 -23.80 -23.71
CA ALA A 17 3.49 -24.23 -22.32
C ALA A 17 4.77 -23.97 -21.53
N ASP A 18 5.93 -24.32 -22.07
CA ASP A 18 7.23 -24.11 -21.42
C ASP A 18 7.50 -22.63 -21.15
N LEU A 19 7.12 -21.74 -22.07
CA LEU A 19 7.27 -20.30 -21.92
C LEU A 19 6.39 -19.75 -20.78
N TYR A 20 5.15 -20.22 -20.67
CA TYR A 20 4.26 -19.82 -19.57
C TYR A 20 4.81 -20.23 -18.21
N PHE A 21 5.34 -21.44 -18.07
CA PHE A 21 5.96 -21.88 -16.83
C PHE A 21 7.27 -21.14 -16.51
N GLN A 22 8.09 -20.86 -17.50
CA GLN A 22 9.31 -20.06 -17.31
C GLN A 22 8.97 -18.65 -16.85
N ASN A 23 8.00 -17.98 -17.44
CA ASN A 23 7.54 -16.65 -17.04
C ASN A 23 6.96 -16.66 -15.62
N ALA A 24 6.17 -17.68 -15.28
CA ALA A 24 5.61 -17.83 -13.94
C ALA A 24 6.70 -18.04 -12.89
N ALA A 25 7.74 -18.83 -13.20
CA ALA A 25 8.88 -19.04 -12.32
C ALA A 25 9.69 -17.75 -12.12
N ALA A 26 9.99 -17.01 -13.20
CA ALA A 26 10.68 -15.74 -13.15
C ALA A 26 9.92 -14.70 -12.32
N GLY A 27 8.62 -14.53 -12.57
CA GLY A 27 7.78 -13.61 -11.79
C GLY A 27 7.67 -13.99 -10.32
N THR A 28 7.61 -15.29 -10.02
CA THR A 28 7.61 -15.77 -8.63
C THR A 28 8.91 -15.42 -7.90
N LEU A 29 10.05 -15.57 -8.57
CA LEU A 29 11.35 -15.21 -8.02
C LEU A 29 11.44 -13.70 -7.75
N GLU A 30 11.01 -12.89 -8.71
CA GLU A 30 11.01 -11.43 -8.59
C GLU A 30 10.15 -10.95 -7.41
N ILE A 31 8.92 -11.47 -7.28
CA ILE A 31 8.04 -11.16 -6.15
C ILE A 31 8.66 -11.60 -4.82
N SER A 32 9.31 -12.77 -4.78
CA SER A 32 9.97 -13.26 -3.57
C SER A 32 11.12 -12.36 -3.13
N GLN A 33 11.88 -11.84 -4.08
CA GLN A 33 12.95 -10.89 -3.82
C GLN A 33 12.41 -9.53 -3.33
N ALA A 34 11.34 -9.04 -3.94
CA ALA A 34 10.66 -7.83 -3.47
C ALA A 34 10.15 -7.99 -2.03
N VAL A 35 9.52 -9.12 -1.72
CA VAL A 35 9.06 -9.43 -0.36
C VAL A 35 10.22 -9.43 0.64
N ALA A 36 11.37 -9.97 0.29
CA ALA A 36 12.55 -9.96 1.17
C ALA A 36 13.02 -8.52 1.44
N ARG A 37 13.16 -7.70 0.38
CA ARG A 37 13.54 -6.28 0.51
C ARG A 37 12.54 -5.48 1.34
N ILE A 38 11.24 -5.69 1.15
CA ILE A 38 10.19 -5.01 1.91
C ILE A 38 10.25 -5.39 3.39
N ASN A 39 10.45 -6.66 3.72
CA ASN A 39 10.60 -7.08 5.11
C ASN A 39 11.78 -6.36 5.80
N GLU A 40 12.92 -6.24 5.13
CA GLU A 40 14.08 -5.51 5.66
C GLU A 40 13.77 -4.01 5.84
N LEU A 41 13.12 -3.41 4.84
CA LEU A 41 12.74 -2.00 4.86
C LEU A 41 11.82 -1.65 6.03
N LEU A 42 10.84 -2.50 6.32
CA LEU A 42 9.81 -2.23 7.31
C LEU A 42 10.24 -2.51 8.76
N VAL A 43 11.42 -3.12 9.00
CA VAL A 43 11.93 -3.39 10.35
C VAL A 43 11.85 -2.18 11.29
N PRO A 44 12.28 -0.95 10.89
CA PRO A 44 12.28 0.19 11.80
C PRO A 44 10.90 0.73 12.14
N VAL A 45 9.87 0.36 11.37
CA VAL A 45 8.49 0.89 11.55
C VAL A 45 7.51 -0.12 12.12
N HIS A 46 7.98 -1.29 12.53
CA HIS A 46 7.14 -2.23 13.26
C HIS A 46 6.64 -1.61 14.58
N GLY A 47 5.31 -1.59 14.75
CA GLY A 47 4.66 -1.01 15.92
C GLY A 47 4.47 0.51 15.86
N VAL A 48 4.93 1.20 14.82
CA VAL A 48 4.64 2.60 14.59
C VAL A 48 3.18 2.77 14.17
N LYS A 49 2.53 3.79 14.74
CA LYS A 49 1.12 4.08 14.46
C LYS A 49 0.98 5.01 13.27
N PHE A 50 0.16 4.62 12.30
CA PHE A 50 -0.18 5.43 11.14
C PHE A 50 -1.66 5.29 10.80
N VAL A 51 -2.19 6.25 10.05
CA VAL A 51 -3.57 6.25 9.53
C VAL A 51 -3.53 6.28 8.02
N VAL A 52 -4.39 5.49 7.38
CA VAL A 52 -4.56 5.47 5.92
C VAL A 52 -5.81 6.24 5.49
N PHE A 53 -5.86 6.68 4.24
CA PHE A 53 -7.03 7.40 3.75
C PHE A 53 -8.27 6.50 3.68
N HIS A 54 -8.14 5.30 3.09
CA HIS A 54 -9.18 4.28 3.13
C HIS A 54 -8.58 2.91 3.44
N ASP A 55 -9.40 1.97 3.90
CA ASP A 55 -8.98 0.64 4.34
C ASP A 55 -8.77 -0.30 3.15
N ALA A 56 -7.65 -0.13 2.43
CA ALA A 56 -7.30 -0.93 1.25
C ALA A 56 -6.04 -1.78 1.44
N TYR A 57 -5.38 -1.68 2.58
CA TYR A 57 -4.02 -2.22 2.76
C TYR A 57 -3.97 -3.50 3.58
N GLN A 58 -5.09 -4.08 3.99
CA GLN A 58 -5.16 -5.22 4.91
C GLN A 58 -4.30 -6.43 4.50
N TYR A 59 -4.20 -6.75 3.20
CA TYR A 59 -3.35 -7.85 2.73
C TYR A 59 -1.87 -7.52 2.82
N PHE A 60 -1.49 -6.28 2.54
CA PHE A 60 -0.13 -5.79 2.71
C PHE A 60 0.25 -5.76 4.19
N GLU A 61 -0.60 -5.22 5.03
CA GLU A 61 -0.43 -5.17 6.48
C GLU A 61 -0.22 -6.55 7.09
N GLN A 62 -1.11 -7.48 6.75
CA GLN A 62 -1.01 -8.86 7.24
C GLN A 62 0.25 -9.56 6.73
N ARG A 63 0.62 -9.31 5.47
CA ARG A 63 1.80 -9.93 4.85
C ARG A 63 3.11 -9.50 5.48
N PHE A 64 3.20 -8.23 5.88
CA PHE A 64 4.43 -7.61 6.37
C PHE A 64 4.42 -7.28 7.87
N GLY A 65 3.40 -7.67 8.60
CA GLY A 65 3.35 -7.52 10.05
C GLY A 65 3.28 -6.07 10.54
N ILE A 66 2.67 -5.20 9.75
CA ILE A 66 2.34 -3.82 10.13
C ILE A 66 0.82 -3.67 10.19
N SER A 67 0.32 -2.61 10.79
CA SER A 67 -1.13 -2.37 10.84
C SER A 67 -1.42 -0.88 10.95
N ALA A 68 -2.32 -0.38 10.11
CA ALA A 68 -2.89 0.94 10.28
C ALA A 68 -3.68 1.02 11.60
N SER A 69 -3.58 2.15 12.28
CA SER A 69 -4.35 2.42 13.50
C SER A 69 -5.79 2.84 13.21
N GLY A 70 -6.09 3.12 11.95
CA GLY A 70 -7.43 3.48 11.47
C GLY A 70 -7.41 4.00 10.05
N SER A 71 -8.60 4.28 9.52
CA SER A 71 -8.79 4.87 8.20
C SER A 71 -9.71 6.10 8.25
N ILE A 72 -9.45 7.08 7.37
CA ILE A 72 -10.27 8.29 7.25
C ILE A 72 -11.64 7.94 6.67
N LEU A 73 -11.66 7.11 5.65
CA LEU A 73 -12.88 6.60 5.04
C LEU A 73 -13.05 5.12 5.33
N ALA A 74 -14.30 4.73 5.59
CA ALA A 74 -14.66 3.32 5.66
C ALA A 74 -14.70 2.67 4.26
N SER A 75 -14.87 3.46 3.21
CA SER A 75 -14.83 3.03 1.81
C SER A 75 -14.56 4.24 0.91
N ASP A 76 -14.05 4.01 -0.28
CA ASP A 76 -13.82 4.98 -1.34
C ASP A 76 -15.11 5.56 -1.97
N ALA A 77 -16.26 4.96 -1.67
CA ALA A 77 -17.57 5.35 -2.23
C ALA A 77 -18.19 6.61 -1.59
N LEU A 78 -17.68 7.07 -0.45
CA LEU A 78 -18.28 8.18 0.31
C LEU A 78 -17.25 9.26 0.60
N ALA A 79 -17.55 10.50 0.20
CA ALA A 79 -16.77 11.64 0.67
C ALA A 79 -16.87 11.77 2.20
N PRO A 80 -15.78 12.08 2.90
CA PRO A 80 -15.82 12.26 4.35
C PRO A 80 -16.69 13.47 4.67
N ASN A 81 -17.63 13.30 5.59
CA ASN A 81 -18.38 14.44 6.11
C ASN A 81 -17.58 15.17 7.21
N PRO A 82 -17.89 16.45 7.50
CA PRO A 82 -17.13 17.24 8.48
C PRO A 82 -17.07 16.60 9.89
N ALA A 83 -18.14 15.93 10.32
CA ALA A 83 -18.17 15.28 11.63
C ALA A 83 -17.17 14.11 11.70
N ARG A 84 -17.07 13.31 10.64
CA ARG A 84 -16.09 12.22 10.55
C ARG A 84 -14.65 12.75 10.55
N LEU A 85 -14.39 13.87 9.88
CA LEU A 85 -13.06 14.48 9.88
C LEU A 85 -12.63 14.94 11.28
N ILE A 86 -13.55 15.54 12.06
CA ILE A 86 -13.30 15.94 13.45
C ILE A 86 -13.01 14.70 14.32
N GLU A 87 -13.79 13.64 14.16
CA GLU A 87 -13.60 12.38 14.90
C GLU A 87 -12.21 11.80 14.63
N ILE A 88 -11.81 11.71 13.36
CA ILE A 88 -10.49 11.16 12.96
C ILE A 88 -9.36 12.03 13.51
N ARG A 89 -9.48 13.36 13.44
CA ARG A 89 -8.50 14.27 14.03
C ARG A 89 -8.34 14.01 15.53
N GLY A 90 -9.42 13.79 16.25
CA GLY A 90 -9.38 13.37 17.66
C GLY A 90 -8.66 12.04 17.85
N GLN A 91 -9.00 11.02 17.07
CA GLN A 91 -8.35 9.71 17.13
C GLN A 91 -6.86 9.77 16.83
N VAL A 92 -6.44 10.53 15.82
CA VAL A 92 -5.02 10.72 15.48
C VAL A 92 -4.24 11.32 16.64
N ALA A 93 -4.82 12.35 17.31
CA ALA A 93 -4.22 12.99 18.47
C ALA A 93 -4.14 12.04 19.68
N GLU A 94 -5.23 11.31 19.99
CA GLU A 94 -5.28 10.36 21.10
C GLU A 94 -4.34 9.17 20.93
N LEU A 95 -4.22 8.66 19.69
CA LEU A 95 -3.39 7.50 19.39
C LEU A 95 -1.91 7.83 19.27
N GLY A 96 -1.54 9.11 19.20
CA GLY A 96 -0.15 9.52 18.94
C GLY A 96 0.35 9.04 17.59
N VAL A 97 -0.49 9.20 16.55
CA VAL A 97 -0.17 8.82 15.17
C VAL A 97 0.86 9.78 14.61
N GLY A 98 1.98 9.27 14.14
CA GLY A 98 3.07 10.08 13.55
C GLY A 98 2.87 10.40 12.08
N CYS A 99 2.07 9.59 11.37
CA CYS A 99 1.90 9.73 9.92
C CYS A 99 0.48 9.42 9.44
N VAL A 100 -0.01 10.22 8.48
CA VAL A 100 -1.28 10.02 7.78
C VAL A 100 -1.01 9.89 6.29
N PHE A 101 -1.53 8.84 5.68
CA PHE A 101 -1.38 8.57 4.26
C PHE A 101 -2.62 8.98 3.48
N SER A 102 -2.39 9.66 2.36
CA SER A 102 -3.40 9.92 1.31
C SER A 102 -3.06 9.09 0.06
N GLU A 103 -3.90 9.19 -0.95
CA GLU A 103 -3.72 8.49 -2.22
C GLU A 103 -3.91 9.45 -3.39
N PRO A 104 -3.24 9.20 -4.56
CA PRO A 104 -3.24 10.14 -5.68
C PRO A 104 -4.64 10.45 -6.25
N GLN A 105 -5.57 9.50 -6.16
CA GLN A 105 -6.95 9.65 -6.67
C GLN A 105 -7.83 10.52 -5.79
N PHE A 106 -7.40 10.85 -4.56
CA PHE A 106 -8.16 11.69 -3.65
C PHE A 106 -7.61 13.12 -3.59
N ASN A 107 -8.48 14.08 -3.28
CA ASN A 107 -8.08 15.48 -3.19
C ASN A 107 -7.12 15.70 -2.01
N PRO A 108 -5.85 16.02 -2.26
CA PRO A 108 -4.85 16.20 -1.20
C PRO A 108 -5.18 17.39 -0.27
N THR A 109 -5.93 18.38 -0.76
CA THR A 109 -6.35 19.54 0.03
C THR A 109 -7.26 19.12 1.18
N LEU A 110 -8.04 18.05 1.02
CA LEU A 110 -8.89 17.53 2.07
C LEU A 110 -8.07 17.02 3.25
N VAL A 111 -7.07 16.18 2.97
CA VAL A 111 -6.17 15.64 4.00
C VAL A 111 -5.41 16.78 4.69
N ALA A 112 -4.85 17.70 3.90
CA ALA A 112 -4.14 18.86 4.43
C ALA A 112 -5.03 19.73 5.34
N SER A 113 -6.29 19.97 4.96
CA SER A 113 -7.22 20.78 5.77
C SER A 113 -7.60 20.12 7.10
N VAL A 114 -7.63 18.79 7.14
CA VAL A 114 -7.94 18.05 8.38
C VAL A 114 -6.78 18.11 9.37
N PHE A 115 -5.55 18.05 8.89
CA PHE A 115 -4.36 17.89 9.72
C PHE A 115 -3.46 19.13 9.77
N GLN A 116 -3.88 20.28 9.22
CA GLN A 116 -3.04 21.49 9.15
C GLN A 116 -2.55 22.00 10.51
N ASP A 117 -3.30 21.74 11.59
CA ASP A 117 -2.95 22.16 12.96
C ASP A 117 -2.50 20.96 13.84
N ALA A 118 -2.28 19.79 13.25
CA ALA A 118 -1.82 18.61 13.96
C ALA A 118 -0.32 18.39 13.74
N GLU A 119 0.38 17.99 14.77
CA GLU A 119 1.79 17.57 14.68
C GLU A 119 1.87 16.16 14.07
N VAL A 120 1.47 16.03 12.81
CA VAL A 120 1.46 14.75 12.09
C VAL A 120 2.01 14.96 10.67
N SER A 121 2.89 14.07 10.25
CA SER A 121 3.39 14.05 8.89
C SER A 121 2.33 13.48 7.93
N THR A 122 2.30 14.00 6.70
CA THR A 122 1.42 13.47 5.65
C THR A 122 2.25 13.00 4.46
N ALA A 123 1.86 11.87 3.87
CA ALA A 123 2.50 11.35 2.66
C ALA A 123 1.46 10.75 1.71
N VAL A 124 1.85 10.58 0.45
CA VAL A 124 1.02 9.96 -0.59
C VAL A 124 1.51 8.54 -0.83
N ILE A 125 0.60 7.57 -0.72
CA ILE A 125 0.83 6.17 -1.12
C ILE A 125 0.06 5.92 -2.41
N ASP A 126 0.75 5.49 -3.45
CA ASP A 126 0.15 5.06 -4.72
C ASP A 126 -0.04 3.54 -4.72
N SER A 127 -1.22 3.10 -4.30
CA SER A 127 -1.60 1.69 -4.27
C SER A 127 -1.91 1.08 -5.64
N GLN A 128 -2.05 1.92 -6.67
CA GLN A 128 -2.40 1.52 -8.04
C GLN A 128 -1.23 1.61 -9.02
N GLY A 129 -0.13 2.27 -8.63
CA GLY A 129 1.03 2.47 -9.49
C GLY A 129 0.78 3.47 -10.62
N ILE A 130 -0.03 4.51 -10.37
CA ILE A 130 -0.42 5.52 -11.37
C ILE A 130 0.80 6.24 -11.94
N GLU A 131 1.82 6.47 -11.11
CA GLU A 131 3.05 7.16 -11.49
C GLU A 131 4.17 6.20 -11.93
N LEU A 132 3.93 4.88 -11.92
CA LEU A 132 4.91 3.87 -12.27
C LEU A 132 4.79 3.45 -13.74
N GLU A 133 5.93 3.06 -14.34
CA GLU A 133 5.92 2.54 -15.70
C GLU A 133 5.25 1.17 -15.79
N LEU A 134 4.41 1.00 -16.81
CA LEU A 134 3.74 -0.27 -17.06
C LEU A 134 4.76 -1.33 -17.51
N GLY A 135 4.63 -2.54 -17.01
CA GLY A 135 5.51 -3.63 -17.40
C GLY A 135 5.58 -4.74 -16.34
N MET A 136 6.52 -5.66 -16.55
CA MET A 136 6.68 -6.84 -15.69
C MET A 136 7.06 -6.47 -14.25
N THR A 137 7.76 -5.36 -14.06
CA THR A 137 8.24 -4.87 -12.76
C THR A 137 7.23 -4.01 -12.01
N LEU A 138 6.08 -3.67 -12.62
CA LEU A 138 5.08 -2.78 -12.01
C LEU A 138 4.63 -3.26 -10.63
N TYR A 139 4.22 -4.52 -10.52
CA TYR A 139 3.68 -5.04 -9.27
C TYR A 139 4.70 -5.06 -8.11
N PRO A 140 5.94 -5.56 -8.29
CA PRO A 140 6.98 -5.41 -7.28
C PRO A 140 7.27 -3.96 -6.89
N GLN A 141 7.31 -3.05 -7.87
CA GLN A 141 7.56 -1.62 -7.62
C GLN A 141 6.43 -0.96 -6.82
N VAL A 142 5.16 -1.29 -7.09
CA VAL A 142 4.02 -0.82 -6.28
C VAL A 142 4.22 -1.22 -4.82
N LEU A 143 4.51 -2.49 -4.55
CA LEU A 143 4.69 -2.98 -3.18
C LEU A 143 5.88 -2.30 -2.47
N GLU A 144 7.01 -2.16 -3.17
CA GLU A 144 8.20 -1.50 -2.61
C GLU A 144 7.96 0.00 -2.39
N ASN A 145 7.24 0.67 -3.29
CA ASN A 145 6.89 2.08 -3.13
C ASN A 145 6.02 2.32 -1.89
N ILE A 146 5.01 1.47 -1.67
CA ILE A 146 4.20 1.52 -0.44
C ILE A 146 5.09 1.42 0.80
N ALA A 147 5.97 0.42 0.86
CA ALA A 147 6.88 0.23 2.00
C ALA A 147 7.80 1.46 2.21
N GLN A 148 8.38 1.99 1.14
CA GLN A 148 9.26 3.17 1.20
C GLN A 148 8.52 4.41 1.74
N LYS A 149 7.29 4.64 1.29
CA LYS A 149 6.47 5.75 1.78
C LYS A 149 6.12 5.60 3.26
N ILE A 150 5.81 4.38 3.71
CA ILE A 150 5.55 4.09 5.12
C ILE A 150 6.80 4.40 5.96
N VAL A 151 7.96 3.92 5.56
CA VAL A 151 9.22 4.17 6.28
C VAL A 151 9.58 5.65 6.30
N ALA A 152 9.46 6.32 5.16
CA ALA A 152 9.82 7.74 5.07
C ALA A 152 8.96 8.66 5.93
N CYS A 153 7.68 8.32 6.13
CA CYS A 153 6.76 9.15 6.88
C CYS A 153 6.65 8.72 8.36
N ALA A 154 6.60 7.43 8.63
CA ALA A 154 6.37 6.91 9.98
C ALA A 154 7.68 6.59 10.75
N GLY A 155 8.81 6.54 10.07
CA GLY A 155 10.12 6.24 10.65
C GLY A 155 10.98 7.46 10.96
N GLY A 156 10.48 8.68 10.74
CA GLY A 156 11.19 9.94 10.95
C GLY A 156 11.05 10.51 12.34
#